data_15fba7c7ec3f66c3576e61b77d1777d7
#
_entry.id   15fba7c7ec3f66c3576e61b77d1777d7
#
_cell.length_a   1.000
_cell.length_b   1.000
_cell.length_c   1.000
_cell.angle_alpha   90.00
_cell.angle_beta   90.00
_cell.angle_gamma   90.00
#
_symmetry.space_group_name_H-M   'P 1'
#
loop_
_entity.id
_entity.type
_entity.pdbx_description
1 polymer ?
#
loop_
_entity_poly.entity_id
_entity_poly.type
_entity_poly.pdbx_seq_one_letter_code
_entity_poly.pdbx_strand_id
1 'polypeptide(L)'
;MFHKDENENDVNIILLDAWKDKLEFPELKAKAKEMYDEWQPDSCIIEAKAAGAPLIFELRRMGVYVQDYTPTRGNDKFVRLNSVTDLFSSGKVWAPETRWADEVIEEMARFPNAEHDDLVDSSVQALMRFRQGGFLRLNSDEEDDPIEFRRKRVYY
;
A
#
# COMPACT_ATOMS: atom_id res chain seq x y z
N MET A 1 -0.81 -8.04 1.48
CA MET A 1 0.45 -7.88 0.69
C MET A 1 0.14 -7.73 -0.79
N PHE A 2 0.86 -6.87 -1.49
CA PHE A 2 0.68 -6.65 -2.93
C PHE A 2 2.00 -6.83 -3.69
N HIS A 3 1.90 -7.30 -4.90
CA HIS A 3 3.02 -7.48 -5.82
C HIS A 3 2.73 -6.74 -7.13
N LYS A 4 3.78 -6.14 -7.72
CA LYS A 4 3.73 -5.54 -9.03
C LYS A 4 4.06 -6.60 -10.09
N ASP A 5 3.14 -6.86 -10.99
CA ASP A 5 3.34 -7.72 -12.15
C ASP A 5 3.57 -6.87 -13.40
N GLU A 6 4.69 -7.07 -14.06
CA GLU A 6 5.08 -6.35 -15.27
C GLU A 6 5.02 -7.30 -16.47
N ASN A 7 4.10 -7.04 -17.37
CA ASN A 7 4.11 -7.61 -18.71
C ASN A 7 4.66 -6.56 -19.68
N GLU A 8 5.14 -6.99 -20.85
CA GLU A 8 5.84 -6.13 -21.85
C GLU A 8 5.12 -4.81 -22.18
N ASN A 9 3.80 -4.74 -22.00
CA ASN A 9 2.99 -3.57 -22.34
C ASN A 9 2.07 -3.10 -21.22
N ASP A 10 2.10 -3.71 -20.05
CA ASP A 10 1.16 -3.38 -18.97
C ASP A 10 1.71 -3.69 -17.59
N VAL A 11 1.32 -2.86 -16.62
CA VAL A 11 1.68 -3.02 -15.21
C VAL A 11 0.41 -3.26 -14.41
N ASN A 12 0.37 -4.36 -13.69
CA ASN A 12 -0.72 -4.73 -12.80
C ASN A 12 -0.22 -4.86 -11.36
N ILE A 13 -1.14 -4.74 -10.41
CA ILE A 13 -0.89 -4.96 -8.98
C ILE A 13 -1.73 -6.14 -8.55
N ILE A 14 -1.10 -7.15 -7.97
CA ILE A 14 -1.76 -8.37 -7.54
C ILE A 14 -1.76 -8.43 -6.02
N LEU A 15 -2.91 -8.66 -5.41
CA LEU A 15 -3.03 -8.98 -4.00
C LEU A 15 -2.59 -10.43 -3.79
N LEU A 16 -1.48 -10.63 -3.06
CA LEU A 16 -0.91 -11.96 -2.83
C LEU A 16 -1.41 -12.60 -1.55
N ASP A 17 -1.62 -11.80 -0.49
CA ASP A 17 -2.04 -12.27 0.81
C ASP A 17 -2.64 -11.13 1.65
N ALA A 18 -3.60 -11.46 2.51
CA ALA A 18 -4.13 -10.56 3.52
C ALA A 18 -4.46 -11.35 4.79
N TRP A 19 -4.13 -10.76 5.91
CA TRP A 19 -4.34 -11.35 7.22
C TRP A 19 -4.84 -10.31 8.22
N LYS A 20 -5.77 -10.71 9.07
CA LYS A 20 -6.34 -9.86 10.13
C LYS A 20 -6.66 -10.73 11.33
N ASP A 21 -6.14 -10.35 12.49
CA ASP A 21 -6.45 -11.01 13.77
C ASP A 21 -6.18 -10.05 14.93
N LYS A 22 -6.73 -10.39 16.11
CA LYS A 22 -6.46 -9.71 17.36
C LYS A 22 -5.40 -10.48 18.14
N LEU A 23 -4.17 -10.02 18.06
CA LEU A 23 -3.04 -10.63 18.76
C LEU A 23 -2.50 -9.73 19.87
N GLU A 24 -2.00 -10.35 20.92
CA GLU A 24 -1.17 -9.66 21.88
C GLU A 24 0.19 -9.28 21.25
N PHE A 25 0.85 -8.25 21.81
CA PHE A 25 2.05 -7.68 21.19
C PHE A 25 3.18 -8.70 20.89
N PRO A 26 3.50 -9.68 21.77
CA PRO A 26 4.51 -10.68 21.46
C PRO A 26 4.15 -11.56 20.27
N GLU A 27 2.87 -11.94 20.14
CA GLU A 27 2.35 -12.75 19.05
C GLU A 27 2.32 -11.94 17.73
N LEU A 28 1.88 -10.68 17.81
CA LEU A 28 1.91 -9.75 16.68
C LEU A 28 3.32 -9.58 16.11
N LYS A 29 4.31 -9.40 17.00
CA LYS A 29 5.72 -9.30 16.60
C LYS A 29 6.21 -10.57 15.92
N ALA A 30 5.90 -11.73 16.48
CA ALA A 30 6.29 -13.02 15.91
C ALA A 30 5.66 -13.22 14.53
N LYS A 31 4.36 -12.95 14.40
CA LYS A 31 3.63 -13.07 13.14
C LYS A 31 4.15 -12.11 12.07
N ALA A 32 4.40 -10.86 12.43
CA ALA A 32 4.96 -9.89 11.49
C ALA A 32 6.34 -10.31 10.97
N LYS A 33 7.20 -10.88 11.85
CA LYS A 33 8.51 -11.41 11.45
C LYS A 33 8.39 -12.64 10.57
N GLU A 34 7.50 -13.58 10.92
CA GLU A 34 7.19 -14.78 10.11
C GLU A 34 6.78 -14.39 8.68
N MET A 35 5.79 -13.49 8.54
CA MET A 35 5.32 -13.02 7.24
C MET A 35 6.42 -12.31 6.44
N TYR A 36 7.26 -11.52 7.11
CA TYR A 36 8.40 -10.88 6.45
C TYR A 36 9.40 -11.90 5.92
N ASP A 37 9.70 -12.94 6.70
CA ASP A 37 10.65 -13.99 6.29
C ASP A 37 10.10 -14.89 5.18
N GLU A 38 8.79 -15.14 5.20
CA GLU A 38 8.11 -15.95 4.18
C GLU A 38 8.08 -15.22 2.83
N TRP A 39 7.67 -13.95 2.84
CA TRP A 39 7.42 -13.20 1.61
C TRP A 39 8.62 -12.39 1.10
N GLN A 40 9.62 -12.13 1.95
CA GLN A 40 10.81 -11.32 1.62
C GLN A 40 10.47 -10.04 0.83
N PRO A 41 9.57 -9.17 1.34
CA PRO A 41 9.09 -8.03 0.58
C PRO A 41 10.18 -6.97 0.40
N ASP A 42 10.19 -6.30 -0.76
CA ASP A 42 11.06 -5.15 -1.04
C ASP A 42 10.74 -3.94 -0.14
N SER A 43 9.52 -3.85 0.35
CA SER A 43 9.07 -2.77 1.23
C SER A 43 8.09 -3.30 2.27
N CYS A 44 8.38 -3.07 3.55
CA CYS A 44 7.50 -3.31 4.68
C CYS A 44 7.08 -1.96 5.28
N ILE A 45 5.80 -1.63 5.24
CA ILE A 45 5.26 -0.37 5.72
C ILE A 45 4.39 -0.62 6.95
N ILE A 46 4.64 0.13 8.01
CA ILE A 46 3.85 0.03 9.25
C ILE A 46 3.42 1.43 9.68
N GLU A 47 2.14 1.61 9.99
CA GLU A 47 1.64 2.87 10.55
C GLU A 47 2.17 3.07 11.98
N ALA A 48 2.83 4.20 12.23
CA ALA A 48 3.47 4.52 13.50
C ALA A 48 2.47 5.05 14.56
N LYS A 49 1.36 4.31 14.75
CA LYS A 49 0.34 4.58 15.77
C LYS A 49 0.16 3.38 16.70
N ALA A 50 -0.25 3.64 17.93
CA ALA A 50 -0.56 2.62 18.94
C ALA A 50 0.51 1.52 18.97
N ALA A 51 0.14 0.26 18.70
CA ALA A 51 1.07 -0.87 18.68
C ALA A 51 2.10 -0.82 17.52
N GLY A 52 1.88 0.00 16.50
CA GLY A 52 2.77 0.09 15.35
C GLY A 52 4.13 0.68 15.70
N ALA A 53 4.21 1.72 16.52
CA ALA A 53 5.48 2.34 16.91
C ALA A 53 6.43 1.37 17.64
N PRO A 54 6.02 0.65 18.70
CA PRO A 54 6.86 -0.37 19.32
C PRO A 54 7.15 -1.56 18.39
N LEU A 55 6.21 -1.94 17.52
CA LEU A 55 6.42 -3.00 16.53
C LEU A 55 7.52 -2.64 15.54
N ILE A 56 7.53 -1.42 15.00
CA ILE A 56 8.58 -0.91 14.12
C ILE A 56 9.95 -1.02 14.80
N PHE A 57 10.03 -0.58 16.05
CA PHE A 57 11.29 -0.63 16.80
C PHE A 57 11.80 -2.05 16.96
N GLU A 58 10.95 -2.98 17.37
CA GLU A 58 11.32 -4.37 17.59
C GLU A 58 11.71 -5.08 16.28
N LEU A 59 10.96 -4.89 15.20
CA LEU A 59 11.27 -5.48 13.90
C LEU A 59 12.59 -4.96 13.34
N ARG A 60 12.88 -3.67 13.48
CA ARG A 60 14.19 -3.10 13.09
C ARG A 60 15.35 -3.71 13.89
N ARG A 61 15.17 -3.99 15.18
CA ARG A 61 16.16 -4.73 15.99
C ARG A 61 16.37 -6.17 15.52
N MET A 62 15.35 -6.78 14.91
CA MET A 62 15.42 -8.13 14.33
C MET A 62 15.96 -8.13 12.89
N GLY A 63 16.45 -6.99 12.40
CA GLY A 63 17.02 -6.87 11.05
C GLY A 63 16.02 -6.69 9.94
N VAL A 64 14.73 -6.43 10.25
CA VAL A 64 13.70 -6.14 9.26
C VAL A 64 13.78 -4.67 8.85
N TYR A 65 13.84 -4.41 7.55
CA TYR A 65 13.74 -3.04 7.05
C TYR A 65 12.29 -2.59 7.00
N VAL A 66 11.91 -1.73 7.94
CA VAL A 66 10.55 -1.20 8.06
C VAL A 66 10.53 0.30 7.73
N GLN A 67 9.63 0.69 6.85
CA GLN A 67 9.26 2.08 6.60
C GLN A 67 8.11 2.45 7.52
N ASP A 68 8.30 3.46 8.35
CA ASP A 68 7.22 4.01 9.16
C ASP A 68 6.35 4.95 8.33
N TYR A 69 5.05 4.83 8.55
CA TYR A 69 4.05 5.69 7.94
C TYR A 69 3.29 6.46 9.02
N THR A 70 3.22 7.76 8.86
CA THR A 70 2.43 8.62 9.74
C THR A 70 1.46 9.43 8.88
N PRO A 71 0.14 9.20 8.99
CA PRO A 71 -0.84 10.01 8.27
C PRO A 71 -0.70 11.48 8.65
N THR A 72 -0.63 12.37 7.67
CA THR A 72 -0.60 13.82 7.89
C THR A 72 -2.01 14.35 8.16
N ARG A 73 -2.11 15.46 8.91
CA ARG A 73 -3.38 16.17 9.11
C ARG A 73 -3.94 16.62 7.75
N GLY A 74 -5.23 16.36 7.52
CA GLY A 74 -5.90 16.66 6.24
C GLY A 74 -5.85 15.54 5.21
N ASN A 75 -5.06 14.50 5.43
CA ASN A 75 -5.06 13.30 4.61
C ASN A 75 -5.91 12.21 5.29
N ASP A 76 -7.22 12.44 5.35
CA ASP A 76 -8.14 11.49 5.95
C ASP A 76 -8.28 10.21 5.08
N LYS A 77 -8.96 9.20 5.62
CA LYS A 77 -9.14 7.92 4.95
C LYS A 77 -9.80 8.05 3.57
N PHE A 78 -10.75 8.97 3.41
CA PHE A 78 -11.42 9.22 2.13
C PHE A 78 -10.47 9.77 1.08
N VAL A 79 -9.66 10.76 1.45
CA VAL A 79 -8.68 11.35 0.53
C VAL A 79 -7.68 10.29 0.07
N ARG A 80 -7.21 9.46 0.99
CA ARG A 80 -6.29 8.35 0.68
C ARG A 80 -6.94 7.31 -0.23
N LEU A 81 -8.16 6.87 0.07
CA LEU A 81 -8.87 5.92 -0.78
C LEU A 81 -9.11 6.49 -2.18
N ASN A 82 -9.57 7.75 -2.27
CA ASN A 82 -9.78 8.41 -3.56
C ASN A 82 -8.50 8.48 -4.40
N SER A 83 -7.33 8.66 -3.76
CA SER A 83 -6.04 8.71 -4.48
C SER A 83 -5.66 7.40 -5.17
N VAL A 84 -6.27 6.28 -4.81
CA VAL A 84 -6.02 4.96 -5.41
C VAL A 84 -7.21 4.40 -6.19
N THR A 85 -8.34 5.12 -6.22
CA THR A 85 -9.57 4.68 -6.90
C THR A 85 -9.32 4.46 -8.40
N ASP A 86 -8.46 5.27 -9.02
CA ASP A 86 -8.12 5.16 -10.44
C ASP A 86 -7.43 3.84 -10.77
N LEU A 87 -6.69 3.24 -9.83
CA LEU A 87 -6.08 1.93 -10.02
C LEU A 87 -7.13 0.83 -10.18
N PHE A 88 -8.21 0.92 -9.41
CA PHE A 88 -9.34 -0.02 -9.51
C PHE A 88 -10.15 0.22 -10.78
N SER A 89 -10.50 1.47 -11.09
CA SER A 89 -11.29 1.81 -12.28
C SER A 89 -10.56 1.50 -13.59
N SER A 90 -9.24 1.54 -13.58
CA SER A 90 -8.39 1.16 -14.70
C SER A 90 -8.15 -0.35 -14.81
N GLY A 91 -8.72 -1.17 -13.92
CA GLY A 91 -8.54 -2.62 -13.92
C GLY A 91 -7.12 -3.08 -13.58
N LYS A 92 -6.35 -2.25 -12.88
CA LYS A 92 -4.94 -2.52 -12.56
C LYS A 92 -4.73 -3.34 -11.28
N VAL A 93 -5.77 -3.51 -10.46
CA VAL A 93 -5.70 -4.25 -9.19
C VAL A 93 -6.41 -5.58 -9.34
N TRP A 94 -5.67 -6.65 -9.08
CA TRP A 94 -6.13 -8.03 -9.19
C TRP A 94 -6.09 -8.72 -7.83
N ALA A 95 -6.98 -9.66 -7.63
CA ALA A 95 -7.03 -10.50 -6.44
C ALA A 95 -7.32 -11.96 -6.82
N PRO A 96 -6.80 -12.94 -6.09
CA PRO A 96 -7.11 -14.34 -6.33
C PRO A 96 -8.55 -14.68 -5.90
N GLU A 97 -9.11 -15.72 -6.47
CA GLU A 97 -10.43 -16.26 -6.07
C GLU A 97 -10.28 -17.08 -4.77
N THR A 98 -10.13 -16.39 -3.65
CA THR A 98 -9.96 -17.00 -2.33
C THR A 98 -10.82 -16.28 -1.29
N ARG A 99 -11.21 -17.00 -0.24
CA ARG A 99 -12.06 -16.45 0.83
C ARG A 99 -11.44 -15.19 1.48
N TRP A 100 -10.15 -15.21 1.77
CA TRP A 100 -9.49 -14.06 2.41
C TRP A 100 -9.41 -12.85 1.47
N ALA A 101 -9.31 -13.06 0.15
CA ALA A 101 -9.35 -11.96 -0.82
C ALA A 101 -10.76 -11.36 -0.91
N ASP A 102 -11.80 -12.20 -0.85
CA ASP A 102 -13.19 -11.75 -0.79
C ASP A 102 -13.43 -10.87 0.46
N GLU A 103 -12.85 -11.21 1.62
CA GLU A 103 -12.93 -10.39 2.83
C GLU A 103 -12.34 -8.99 2.63
N VAL A 104 -11.21 -8.87 1.93
CA VAL A 104 -10.60 -7.56 1.58
C VAL A 104 -11.52 -6.77 0.65
N ILE A 105 -12.04 -7.42 -0.40
CA ILE A 105 -12.91 -6.79 -1.39
C ILE A 105 -14.22 -6.31 -0.72
N GLU A 106 -14.81 -7.13 0.13
CA GLU A 106 -16.04 -6.77 0.85
C GLU A 106 -15.83 -5.59 1.81
N GLU A 107 -14.71 -5.56 2.56
CA GLU A 107 -14.41 -4.46 3.47
C GLU A 107 -14.20 -3.15 2.68
N MET A 108 -13.51 -3.21 1.54
CA MET A 108 -13.36 -2.07 0.64
C MET A 108 -14.69 -1.59 0.07
N ALA A 109 -15.54 -2.50 -0.39
CA ALA A 109 -16.84 -2.17 -0.99
C ALA A 109 -17.82 -1.56 0.02
N ARG A 110 -17.70 -1.91 1.29
CA ARG A 110 -18.54 -1.38 2.39
C ARG A 110 -18.01 -0.06 2.98
N PHE A 111 -16.80 0.32 2.68
CA PHE A 111 -16.23 1.56 3.21
C PHE A 111 -17.07 2.78 2.75
N PRO A 112 -17.39 3.76 3.63
CA PRO A 112 -16.94 3.92 5.03
C PRO A 112 -17.85 3.28 6.08
N ASN A 113 -18.86 2.54 5.68
CA ASN A 113 -19.90 2.00 6.56
C ASN A 113 -19.56 0.61 7.14
N ALA A 114 -18.36 0.12 6.92
CA ALA A 114 -17.88 -1.13 7.51
C ALA A 114 -17.62 -0.95 9.01
N GLU A 115 -17.87 -2.00 9.82
CA GLU A 115 -17.57 -2.02 11.25
C GLU A 115 -16.04 -1.94 11.51
N HIS A 116 -15.26 -2.49 10.58
CA HIS A 116 -13.80 -2.48 10.58
C HIS A 116 -13.29 -2.01 9.23
N ASP A 117 -12.14 -1.35 9.23
CA ASP A 117 -11.50 -0.77 8.04
C ASP A 117 -9.99 -1.02 8.00
N ASP A 118 -9.49 -1.99 8.77
CA ASP A 118 -8.06 -2.28 8.88
C ASP A 118 -7.48 -2.82 7.56
N LEU A 119 -8.25 -3.65 6.83
CA LEU A 119 -7.84 -4.16 5.52
C LEU A 119 -7.88 -3.07 4.46
N VAL A 120 -8.83 -2.13 4.55
CA VAL A 120 -8.88 -0.94 3.67
C VAL A 120 -7.66 -0.07 3.92
N ASP A 121 -7.37 0.28 5.18
CA ASP A 121 -6.24 1.15 5.50
C ASP A 121 -4.91 0.57 5.04
N SER A 122 -4.64 -0.71 5.33
CA SER A 122 -3.39 -1.37 4.94
C SER A 122 -3.27 -1.51 3.42
N SER A 123 -4.36 -1.84 2.73
CA SER A 123 -4.37 -1.95 1.27
C SER A 123 -4.15 -0.61 0.59
N VAL A 124 -4.83 0.44 1.05
CA VAL A 124 -4.67 1.79 0.51
C VAL A 124 -3.24 2.30 0.70
N GLN A 125 -2.62 2.05 1.87
CA GLN A 125 -1.21 2.41 2.10
C GLN A 125 -0.27 1.71 1.12
N ALA A 126 -0.48 0.42 0.86
CA ALA A 126 0.31 -0.33 -0.11
C ALA A 126 0.13 0.19 -1.54
N LEU A 127 -1.12 0.43 -1.98
CA LEU A 127 -1.43 0.94 -3.31
C LEU A 127 -0.87 2.36 -3.52
N MET A 128 -0.98 3.23 -2.52
CA MET A 128 -0.35 4.56 -2.54
C MET A 128 1.17 4.47 -2.72
N ARG A 129 1.82 3.49 -2.10
CA ARG A 129 3.27 3.28 -2.25
C ARG A 129 3.64 2.93 -3.69
N PHE A 130 2.85 2.12 -4.37
CA PHE A 130 3.07 1.82 -5.79
C PHE A 130 2.92 3.07 -6.65
N ARG A 131 1.92 3.88 -6.41
CA ARG A 131 1.65 5.09 -7.18
C ARG A 131 2.68 6.20 -6.91
N GLN A 132 2.90 6.56 -5.64
CA GLN A 132 3.82 7.62 -5.24
C GLN A 132 5.30 7.27 -5.45
N GLY A 133 5.63 5.99 -5.40
CA GLY A 133 6.98 5.50 -5.67
C GLY A 133 7.37 5.50 -7.15
N GLY A 134 6.46 5.88 -8.05
CA GLY A 134 6.70 5.85 -9.49
C GLY A 134 6.77 4.43 -10.07
N PHE A 135 6.34 3.43 -9.30
CA PHE A 135 6.31 2.04 -9.76
C PHE A 135 5.16 1.76 -10.72
N LEU A 136 4.13 2.61 -10.71
CA LEU A 136 2.99 2.52 -11.60
C LEU A 136 2.57 3.94 -11.98
N ARG A 137 2.47 4.21 -13.28
CA ARG A 137 1.89 5.42 -13.84
C ARG A 137 0.62 5.05 -14.61
N LEU A 138 -0.41 5.87 -14.47
CA LEU A 138 -1.63 5.78 -15.26
C LEU A 138 -1.55 6.81 -16.39
N ASN A 139 -2.25 6.58 -17.49
CA ASN A 139 -2.35 7.56 -18.58
C ASN A 139 -2.93 8.91 -18.10
N SER A 140 -3.77 8.88 -17.05
CA SER A 140 -4.27 10.09 -16.38
C SER A 140 -3.21 10.90 -15.65
N ASP A 141 -2.10 10.28 -15.27
CA ASP A 141 -1.01 10.98 -14.56
C ASP A 141 -0.16 11.85 -15.53
N GLU A 142 -0.24 11.58 -16.85
CA GLU A 142 0.47 12.36 -17.88
C GLU A 142 -0.19 13.72 -18.14
N GLU A 143 -1.48 13.87 -17.81
CA GLU A 143 -2.22 15.13 -17.98
C GLU A 143 -1.88 16.15 -16.88
N ASP A 144 -1.38 15.68 -15.72
CA ASP A 144 -1.03 16.51 -14.56
C ASP A 144 0.45 16.90 -14.49
N ASP A 145 1.32 16.39 -15.37
CA ASP A 145 2.72 16.81 -15.41
C ASP A 145 2.80 18.28 -15.87
N PRO A 146 3.27 19.22 -15.03
CA PRO A 146 3.45 20.60 -15.46
C PRO A 146 4.43 20.62 -16.61
N ILE A 147 4.06 21.26 -17.71
CA ILE A 147 4.89 21.46 -18.89
C ILE A 147 6.27 21.97 -18.42
N GLU A 148 7.26 21.08 -18.44
CA GLU A 148 8.64 21.47 -18.17
C GLU A 148 9.06 22.48 -19.25
N PHE A 149 9.06 23.77 -18.91
CA PHE A 149 9.70 24.79 -19.70
C PHE A 149 11.19 24.44 -19.79
N ARG A 150 11.60 23.71 -20.82
CA ARG A 150 13.01 23.55 -21.17
C ARG A 150 13.58 24.95 -21.40
N ARG A 151 14.25 25.50 -20.37
CA ARG A 151 15.09 26.68 -20.55
C ARG A 151 16.17 26.33 -21.58
N LYS A 152 16.04 26.87 -22.81
CA LYS A 152 17.09 26.83 -23.77
C LYS A 152 18.32 27.50 -23.11
N ARG A 153 19.38 26.73 -22.88
CA ARG A 153 20.67 27.32 -22.54
C ARG A 153 21.12 28.12 -23.76
N VAL A 154 21.09 29.43 -23.65
CA VAL A 154 21.74 30.31 -24.61
C VAL A 154 23.19 30.32 -24.22
N TYR A 155 24.04 29.74 -25.05
CA TYR A 155 25.48 29.90 -24.98
C TYR A 155 25.83 31.22 -25.65
N TYR A 156 26.46 32.10 -24.90
CA TYR A 156 27.20 33.24 -25.43
C TYR A 156 28.64 32.83 -25.67
#